data_3b4b71fe24cc4c1d86ade225a34de712
#
_entry.id   3b4b71fe24cc4c1d86ade225a34de712
#
_cell.length_a   1.000
_cell.length_b   1.000
_cell.length_c   1.000
_cell.angle_alpha   90.00
_cell.angle_beta   90.00
_cell.angle_gamma   90.00
#
_symmetry.space_group_name_H-M   'P 1'
#
loop_
_entity.id
_entity.type
_entity.pdbx_description
1 polymer ?
#
loop_
_entity_poly.entity_id
_entity_poly.type
_entity_poly.pdbx_seq_one_letter_code
_entity_poly.pdbx_strand_id
1 'polypeptide(L)' 'MAHEIELCGCLTIPDDADFDKITDVFLDFVESQGWYYGGGFSEIRDGHYVKPDGTLGAPII' A
#
# COMPACT_ATOMS: atom_id res chain seq x y z
N MET A 1 -8.33 -17.35 19.43
CA MET A 1 -6.96 -17.35 18.91
C MET A 1 -6.96 -16.74 17.52
N ALA A 2 -6.08 -15.77 17.25
CA ALA A 2 -6.04 -15.12 15.94
C ALA A 2 -5.38 -16.02 14.90
N HIS A 3 -5.89 -15.95 13.68
CA HIS A 3 -5.31 -16.62 12.51
C HIS A 3 -5.03 -15.54 11.49
N GLU A 4 -3.77 -15.29 11.20
CA GLU A 4 -3.35 -14.14 10.42
C GLU A 4 -2.30 -14.52 9.38
N ILE A 5 -2.22 -13.72 8.33
CA ILE A 5 -1.17 -13.83 7.32
C ILE A 5 -0.49 -12.47 7.25
N GLU A 6 0.81 -12.44 7.45
CA GLU A 6 1.59 -11.23 7.27
C GLU A 6 1.92 -11.05 5.80
N LEU A 7 1.71 -9.85 5.27
CA LEU A 7 1.99 -9.55 3.87
C LEU A 7 3.27 -8.75 3.75
N CYS A 8 4.20 -9.24 2.93
CA CYS A 8 5.46 -8.55 2.65
C CYS A 8 5.64 -8.44 1.14
N GLY A 9 5.96 -7.26 0.66
CA GLY A 9 6.20 -7.06 -0.75
C GLY A 9 5.70 -5.71 -1.23
N CYS A 10 5.85 -5.49 -2.53
CA CYS A 10 5.41 -4.26 -3.19
C CYS A 10 4.48 -4.61 -4.35
N LEU A 11 3.44 -3.81 -4.51
CA LEU A 11 2.53 -3.93 -5.63
C LEU A 11 2.96 -2.95 -6.71
N THR A 12 3.21 -3.47 -7.91
CA THR A 12 3.55 -2.62 -9.04
C THR A 12 2.28 -2.10 -9.68
N ILE A 13 2.16 -0.78 -9.78
CA ILE A 13 0.98 -0.11 -10.33
C ILE A 13 1.39 0.82 -11.46
N PRO A 14 0.45 1.21 -12.35
CA PRO A 14 0.76 2.17 -13.42
C PRO A 14 1.22 3.51 -12.85
N ASP A 15 2.04 4.21 -13.61
CA ASP A 15 2.61 5.50 -13.18
C ASP A 15 1.54 6.56 -12.88
N ASP A 16 0.41 6.48 -13.56
CA ASP A 16 -0.70 7.43 -13.38
C ASP A 16 -1.73 6.97 -12.37
N ALA A 17 -1.50 5.85 -11.67
CA ALA A 17 -2.44 5.36 -10.67
C ALA A 17 -2.42 6.27 -9.43
N ASP A 18 -3.61 6.45 -8.85
CA ASP A 18 -3.79 7.24 -7.64
C ASP A 18 -3.60 6.34 -6.42
N PHE A 19 -2.61 6.67 -5.60
CA PHE A 19 -2.28 5.89 -4.41
C PHE A 19 -3.49 5.71 -3.49
N ASP A 20 -4.22 6.80 -3.20
CA ASP A 20 -5.37 6.73 -2.30
C ASP A 20 -6.46 5.82 -2.86
N LYS A 21 -6.69 5.90 -4.16
CA LYS A 21 -7.68 5.06 -4.82
C LYS A 21 -7.29 3.59 -4.80
N ILE A 22 -6.01 3.29 -4.99
CA ILE A 22 -5.52 1.91 -4.95
C ILE A 22 -5.70 1.35 -3.54
N THR A 23 -5.37 2.11 -2.50
CA THR A 23 -5.55 1.63 -1.13
C THR A 23 -7.03 1.39 -0.80
N ASP A 24 -7.92 2.26 -1.29
CA ASP A 24 -9.35 2.06 -1.10
C ASP A 24 -9.84 0.78 -1.76
N VAL A 25 -9.41 0.52 -3.00
CA VAL A 25 -9.77 -0.70 -3.71
C VAL A 25 -9.28 -1.94 -2.95
N PHE A 26 -8.05 -1.89 -2.45
CA PHE A 26 -7.48 -2.99 -1.68
C PHE A 26 -8.30 -3.26 -0.42
N LEU A 27 -8.61 -2.21 0.34
CA LEU A 27 -9.38 -2.36 1.57
C LEU A 27 -10.81 -2.84 1.29
N ASP A 28 -11.44 -2.33 0.23
CA ASP A 28 -12.77 -2.77 -0.16
C ASP A 28 -12.79 -4.27 -0.48
N PHE A 29 -11.77 -4.74 -1.20
CA PHE A 29 -11.65 -6.16 -1.50
C PHE A 29 -11.54 -6.99 -0.22
N VAL A 30 -10.66 -6.60 0.68
CA VAL A 30 -10.45 -7.31 1.95
C VAL A 30 -11.75 -7.38 2.74
N GLU A 31 -12.45 -6.26 2.87
CA GLU A 31 -13.71 -6.19 3.61
C GLU A 31 -14.80 -7.02 2.95
N SER A 32 -14.84 -7.05 1.62
CA SER A 32 -15.84 -7.83 0.89
C SER A 32 -15.71 -9.33 1.14
N GLN A 33 -14.52 -9.78 1.54
CA GLN A 33 -14.27 -11.18 1.88
C GLN A 33 -14.55 -11.49 3.35
N GLY A 34 -14.93 -10.49 4.13
CA GLY A 34 -15.12 -10.65 5.57
C GLY A 34 -13.81 -10.66 6.35
N TRP A 35 -12.73 -10.18 5.75
CA TRP A 35 -11.42 -10.12 6.38
C TRP A 35 -11.15 -8.74 6.94
N TYR A 36 -10.07 -8.62 7.69
CA TYR A 36 -9.62 -7.35 8.23
C TYR A 36 -8.12 -7.22 7.97
N TYR A 37 -7.70 -6.07 7.48
CA TYR A 37 -6.28 -5.76 7.30
C TYR A 37 -5.90 -4.65 8.26
N GLY A 38 -4.94 -4.93 9.14
CA GLY A 38 -4.37 -3.92 10.04
C GLY A 38 -2.92 -3.69 9.66
N GLY A 39 -2.61 -2.48 9.22
CA GLY A 39 -1.25 -2.14 8.82
C GLY A 39 -1.25 -0.82 8.09
N GLY A 40 -0.09 -0.47 7.52
CA GLY A 40 0.10 0.76 6.79
C GLY A 40 0.29 0.54 5.31
N PHE A 41 0.29 1.66 4.60
CA PHE A 41 0.61 1.70 3.18
C PHE A 41 1.65 2.78 2.97
N SER A 42 2.59 2.53 2.07
CA SER A 42 3.61 3.52 1.70
C SER A 42 3.68 3.58 0.18
N GLU A 43 3.67 4.79 -0.35
CA GLU A 43 3.87 4.97 -1.77
C GLU A 43 5.36 4.99 -2.08
N ILE A 44 5.76 4.27 -3.14
CA ILE A 44 7.14 4.21 -3.60
C ILE A 44 7.16 4.64 -5.07
N ARG A 45 8.05 5.56 -5.39
CA ARG A 45 8.21 6.03 -6.76
C ARG A 45 9.69 6.12 -7.07
N ASP A 46 10.11 5.47 -8.16
CA ASP A 46 11.50 5.45 -8.61
C ASP A 46 12.46 4.97 -7.50
N GLY A 47 12.03 3.97 -6.73
CA GLY A 47 12.85 3.38 -5.68
C GLY A 47 12.95 4.20 -4.40
N HIS A 48 12.10 5.21 -4.23
CA HIS A 48 12.09 6.06 -3.04
C HIS A 48 10.69 6.12 -2.44
N TYR A 49 10.63 6.25 -1.12
CA TYR A 49 9.37 6.53 -0.44
C TYR A 49 8.92 7.95 -0.78
N VAL A 50 7.63 8.12 -1.01
CA VAL A 50 7.04 9.43 -1.29
C VAL A 50 6.63 10.06 0.04
N LYS A 51 7.07 11.31 0.27
CA LYS A 51 6.72 12.07 1.47
C LYS A 51 5.30 12.62 1.35
N PRO A 52 4.68 13.03 2.49
CA PRO A 52 3.33 13.62 2.45
C PRO A 52 3.19 14.83 1.54
N ASP A 53 4.27 15.58 1.30
CA ASP A 53 4.26 16.74 0.40
C ASP A 53 4.44 16.37 -1.08
N GLY A 54 4.57 15.08 -1.39
CA GLY A 54 4.72 14.59 -2.74
C GLY A 54 6.16 14.49 -3.25
N THR A 55 7.15 14.90 -2.44
CA THR A 55 8.55 14.77 -2.83
C THR A 55 9.10 13.40 -2.47
N LEU A 56 10.18 13.00 -3.15
CA LEU A 56 10.84 11.72 -2.87
C LEU A 56 11.65 11.81 -1.58
N GLY A 57 11.52 10.78 -0.75
CA GLY A 57 12.24 10.68 0.51
C GLY A 57 13.37 9.66 0.45
N ALA A 58 13.50 8.88 1.54
CA ALA A 58 14.54 7.88 1.64
C ALA A 58 14.37 6.77 0.59
N PRO A 59 15.48 6.20 0.09
CA PRO A 59 15.39 5.03 -0.78
C PRO A 59 14.85 3.84 0.02
N ILE A 60 14.23 2.89 -0.69
CA ILE A 60 13.69 1.69 -0.04
C ILE A 60 14.75 0.66 0.32
N ILE A 61 15.98 0.89 -0.12
CA ILE A 61 17.11 0.00 0.17
C ILE A 61 18.12 0.76 1.00
#